data_63882a0623b070339ec4a1c12a07a249
#
_entry.id   63882a0623b070339ec4a1c12a07a249
#
_cell.length_a   1.000
_cell.length_b   1.000
_cell.length_c   1.000
_cell.angle_alpha   90.00
_cell.angle_beta   90.00
_cell.angle_gamma   90.00
#
_symmetry.space_group_name_H-M   'P 1'
#
loop_
_entity.id
_entity.type
_entity.pdbx_description
1 polymer ?
#
loop_
_entity_poly.entity_id
_entity_poly.type
_entity_poly.pdbx_seq_one_letter_code
_entity_poly.pdbx_strand_id
1 'polypeptide(L)'
;MTKVIKGGTVCTADRSWKADVLIEGETIKQIGENLSGDEYIDAEGAFVIPGGIDPHTHLEMPFMGTTAAETFESGTWAAAAGGTTMTVSYTHLTLPTKDSV
;
A
#
# COMPACT_ATOMS: atom_id res chain seq x y z
N MET A 1 -19.63 1.02 -4.40
CA MET A 1 -19.66 0.18 -3.22
C MET A 1 -18.76 0.77 -2.16
N THR A 2 -19.23 0.79 -0.94
CA THR A 2 -18.45 1.39 0.15
C THR A 2 -18.06 0.33 1.18
N LYS A 3 -16.89 0.54 1.77
CA LYS A 3 -16.39 -0.31 2.86
C LYS A 3 -15.95 0.59 3.99
N VAL A 4 -16.17 0.12 5.22
CA VAL A 4 -15.73 0.85 6.39
C VAL A 4 -14.78 -0.03 7.18
N ILE A 5 -13.58 0.48 7.42
CA ILE A 5 -12.64 -0.14 8.36
C ILE A 5 -13.00 0.43 9.72
N LYS A 6 -13.54 -0.43 10.59
CA LYS A 6 -14.26 0.03 11.76
C LYS A 6 -13.52 -0.25 13.04
N GLY A 7 -13.44 0.76 13.89
CA GLY A 7 -12.99 0.58 15.27
C GLY A 7 -11.49 0.52 15.48
N GLY A 8 -10.71 0.79 14.45
CA GLY A 8 -9.26 0.73 14.58
C GLY A 8 -8.67 2.00 15.14
N THR A 9 -7.37 1.97 15.37
CA THR A 9 -6.61 3.15 15.71
C THR A 9 -5.89 3.60 14.45
N VAL A 10 -6.33 4.73 13.90
CA VAL A 10 -5.75 5.27 12.67
C VAL A 10 -4.47 6.01 13.03
N CYS A 11 -3.40 5.67 12.33
CA CYS A 11 -2.10 6.30 12.58
C CYS A 11 -1.64 7.00 11.31
N THR A 12 -1.32 8.28 11.46
CA THR A 12 -0.73 9.05 10.37
C THR A 12 0.62 9.56 10.85
N ALA A 13 1.30 10.35 10.01
CA ALA A 13 2.64 10.81 10.34
C ALA A 13 2.67 11.67 11.60
N ASP A 14 1.57 12.33 11.92
CA ASP A 14 1.57 13.30 12.99
C ASP A 14 0.68 12.94 14.18
N ARG A 15 -0.13 11.89 14.09
CA ARG A 15 -0.96 11.51 15.24
C ARG A 15 -1.58 10.13 15.06
N SER A 16 -2.14 9.62 16.15
CA SER A 16 -2.96 8.40 16.10
C SER A 16 -4.20 8.62 16.94
N TRP A 17 -5.32 8.05 16.46
CA TRP A 17 -6.59 8.19 17.18
C TRP A 17 -7.57 7.12 16.72
N LYS A 18 -8.59 6.87 17.56
CA LYS A 18 -9.63 5.90 17.19
C LYS A 18 -10.52 6.52 16.13
N ALA A 19 -10.70 5.84 15.04
CA ALA A 19 -11.57 6.33 13.97
C ALA A 19 -11.90 5.20 13.01
N ASP A 20 -12.93 5.43 12.21
CA ASP A 20 -13.31 4.55 11.12
C ASP A 20 -12.79 5.16 9.82
N VAL A 21 -12.55 4.32 8.82
CA VAL A 21 -12.12 4.78 7.50
C VAL A 21 -13.15 4.32 6.49
N LEU A 22 -13.75 5.26 5.79
CA LEU A 22 -14.74 4.98 4.75
C LEU A 22 -14.05 4.98 3.40
N ILE A 23 -14.18 3.89 2.68
CA ILE A 23 -13.57 3.71 1.37
C ILE A 23 -14.68 3.56 0.36
N GLU A 24 -14.62 4.35 -0.70
CA GLU A 24 -15.56 4.24 -1.80
C GLU A 24 -14.77 3.90 -3.05
N GLY A 25 -14.98 2.70 -3.60
CA GLY A 25 -14.18 2.24 -4.72
C GLY A 25 -12.72 2.12 -4.31
N GLU A 26 -11.89 2.94 -4.89
CA GLU A 26 -10.45 2.93 -4.61
C GLU A 26 -9.99 4.18 -3.87
N THR A 27 -10.94 4.92 -3.30
CA THR A 27 -10.63 6.21 -2.68
C THR A 27 -11.04 6.20 -1.23
N ILE A 28 -10.18 6.74 -0.36
CA ILE A 28 -10.56 6.99 1.01
C ILE A 28 -11.43 8.25 1.00
N LYS A 29 -12.70 8.08 1.36
CA LYS A 29 -13.66 9.16 1.28
C LYS A 29 -13.73 9.98 2.54
N GLN A 30 -13.56 9.33 3.69
CA GLN A 30 -13.72 10.01 4.97
C GLN A 30 -13.04 9.20 6.07
N ILE A 31 -12.49 9.91 7.05
CA ILE A 31 -11.98 9.31 8.28
C ILE A 31 -12.70 10.02 9.41
N GLY A 32 -13.37 9.27 10.25
CA GLY A 32 -14.14 9.86 11.34
C GLY A 32 -14.76 8.79 12.20
N GLU A 33 -15.76 9.19 13.01
CA GLU A 33 -16.39 8.28 13.94
C GLU A 33 -17.76 7.86 13.41
N ASN A 34 -18.13 6.62 13.73
CA ASN A 34 -19.47 6.10 13.43
C ASN A 34 -19.83 6.17 11.96
N LEU A 35 -18.89 5.83 11.09
CA LEU A 35 -19.16 5.84 9.66
C LEU A 35 -19.92 4.59 9.25
N SER A 36 -20.68 4.69 8.18
CA SER A 36 -21.51 3.60 7.66
C SER A 36 -21.19 3.33 6.21
N GLY A 37 -21.28 2.08 5.80
CA GLY A 37 -21.05 1.68 4.43
C GLY A 37 -21.70 0.34 4.16
N ASP A 38 -21.46 -0.16 2.96
CA ASP A 38 -22.08 -1.42 2.53
C ASP A 38 -21.42 -2.62 3.18
N GLU A 39 -20.14 -2.54 3.45
CA GLU A 39 -19.41 -3.62 4.10
C GLU A 39 -18.56 -3.05 5.22
N TYR A 40 -18.27 -3.89 6.19
CA TYR A 40 -17.47 -3.48 7.34
C TYR A 40 -16.32 -4.44 7.53
N ILE A 41 -15.14 -3.88 7.83
CA ILE A 41 -13.97 -4.65 8.23
C ILE A 41 -13.70 -4.28 9.67
N ASP A 42 -13.74 -5.27 10.55
CA ASP A 42 -13.54 -5.04 11.98
C ASP A 42 -12.05 -4.87 12.25
N ALA A 43 -11.66 -3.69 12.69
CA ALA A 43 -10.28 -3.39 13.03
C ALA A 43 -10.12 -3.11 14.52
N GLU A 44 -11.06 -3.54 15.33
CA GLU A 44 -11.01 -3.33 16.78
C GLU A 44 -9.73 -3.93 17.33
N GLY A 45 -8.96 -3.13 18.06
CA GLY A 45 -7.70 -3.59 18.63
C GLY A 45 -6.53 -3.54 17.68
N ALA A 46 -6.74 -3.10 16.45
CA ALA A 46 -5.67 -3.07 15.46
C ALA A 46 -5.30 -1.64 15.11
N PHE A 47 -4.13 -1.46 14.55
CA PHE A 47 -3.73 -0.18 13.99
C PHE A 47 -4.07 -0.15 12.52
N VAL A 48 -4.55 0.99 12.04
CA VAL A 48 -4.84 1.22 10.63
C VAL A 48 -3.83 2.24 10.15
N ILE A 49 -2.95 1.80 9.27
CA ILE A 49 -1.84 2.64 8.81
C ILE A 49 -1.85 2.68 7.29
N PRO A 50 -1.22 3.69 6.70
CA PRO A 50 -1.04 3.70 5.25
C PRO A 50 -0.21 2.50 4.82
N GLY A 51 -0.46 2.02 3.61
CA GLY A 51 0.35 0.96 3.07
C GLY A 51 1.80 1.39 2.94
N GLY A 52 2.70 0.43 3.04
CA GLY A 52 4.11 0.72 2.94
C GLY A 52 4.52 1.14 1.54
N ILE A 53 5.63 1.84 1.45
CA ILE A 53 6.22 2.25 0.17
C ILE A 53 7.61 1.66 0.13
N ASP A 54 7.88 0.87 -0.92
CA ASP A 54 9.21 0.32 -1.12
C ASP A 54 9.89 1.12 -2.22
N PRO A 55 10.87 1.97 -1.89
CA PRO A 55 11.43 2.88 -2.87
C PRO A 55 12.48 2.26 -3.78
N HIS A 56 12.81 0.99 -3.61
CA HIS A 56 13.84 0.38 -4.42
C HIS A 56 13.58 -1.11 -4.59
N THR A 57 13.00 -1.47 -5.72
CA THR A 57 12.72 -2.87 -6.04
C THR A 57 13.24 -3.22 -7.42
N HIS A 58 13.35 -4.52 -7.67
CA HIS A 58 13.77 -5.04 -8.95
C HIS A 58 12.76 -6.05 -9.42
N LEU A 59 11.75 -5.56 -10.14
CA LEU A 59 10.71 -6.41 -10.70
C LEU A 59 10.94 -6.54 -12.19
N GLU A 60 11.01 -7.77 -12.69
CA GLU A 60 11.22 -8.06 -14.11
C GLU A 60 12.48 -7.41 -14.68
N MET A 61 13.47 -7.19 -13.83
CA MET A 61 14.65 -6.46 -14.24
C MET A 61 15.79 -7.42 -14.56
N PRO A 62 16.39 -7.35 -15.75
CA PRO A 62 17.59 -8.14 -16.01
C PRO A 62 18.76 -7.62 -15.20
N PHE A 63 19.52 -8.51 -14.64
CA PHE A 63 20.62 -8.12 -13.79
C PHE A 63 21.70 -9.20 -13.86
N MET A 64 22.90 -8.82 -14.26
CA MET A 64 24.05 -9.71 -14.34
C MET A 64 23.75 -10.97 -15.17
N GLY A 65 23.07 -10.80 -16.28
CA GLY A 65 22.78 -11.91 -17.17
C GLY A 65 21.55 -12.72 -16.81
N THR A 66 20.85 -12.36 -15.76
CA THR A 66 19.60 -13.02 -15.39
C THR A 66 18.52 -11.99 -15.22
N THR A 67 17.31 -12.47 -15.01
CA THR A 67 16.19 -11.61 -14.74
C THR A 67 15.74 -11.82 -13.30
N ALA A 68 15.34 -10.76 -12.64
CA ALA A 68 14.82 -10.86 -11.27
C ALA A 68 13.71 -11.89 -11.23
N ALA A 69 13.62 -12.61 -10.12
CA ALA A 69 12.68 -13.71 -9.99
C ALA A 69 11.23 -13.26 -10.05
N GLU A 70 10.95 -12.02 -9.62
CA GLU A 70 9.60 -11.52 -9.52
C GLU A 70 9.18 -10.79 -10.76
N THR A 71 8.00 -11.09 -11.27
CA THR A 71 7.38 -10.27 -12.31
C THR A 71 6.69 -9.10 -11.65
N PHE A 72 6.22 -8.14 -12.47
CA PHE A 72 5.42 -7.05 -11.91
C PHE A 72 4.18 -7.59 -11.23
N GLU A 73 3.52 -8.58 -11.85
CA GLU A 73 2.32 -9.13 -11.25
C GLU A 73 2.62 -9.87 -9.95
N SER A 74 3.53 -10.82 -9.96
CA SER A 74 3.81 -11.60 -8.76
C SER A 74 4.45 -10.76 -7.68
N GLY A 75 5.32 -9.83 -8.07
CA GLY A 75 6.00 -8.97 -7.11
C GLY A 75 5.05 -8.01 -6.42
N THR A 76 4.12 -7.41 -7.17
CA THR A 76 3.17 -6.49 -6.56
C THR A 76 2.14 -7.23 -5.72
N TRP A 77 1.76 -8.45 -6.10
CA TRP A 77 0.91 -9.26 -5.25
C TRP A 77 1.59 -9.60 -3.94
N ALA A 78 2.87 -9.97 -4.01
CA ALA A 78 3.63 -10.27 -2.80
C ALA A 78 3.76 -9.03 -1.92
N ALA A 79 4.01 -7.90 -2.53
CA ALA A 79 4.12 -6.64 -1.79
C ALA A 79 2.81 -6.31 -1.08
N ALA A 80 1.69 -6.43 -1.79
CA ALA A 80 0.40 -6.12 -1.20
C ALA A 80 0.07 -7.07 -0.06
N ALA A 81 0.38 -8.36 -0.21
CA ALA A 81 0.15 -9.33 0.85
C ALA A 81 0.95 -9.00 2.10
N GLY A 82 2.10 -8.36 1.94
CA GLY A 82 2.92 -7.94 3.08
C GLY A 82 2.63 -6.53 3.57
N GLY A 83 1.64 -5.85 2.98
CA GLY A 83 1.27 -4.51 3.43
C GLY A 83 1.96 -3.38 2.68
N THR A 84 2.71 -3.70 1.63
CA THR A 84 3.36 -2.67 0.82
C THR A 84 2.47 -2.36 -0.37
N THR A 85 2.06 -1.10 -0.51
CA THR A 85 1.10 -0.71 -1.54
C THR A 85 1.69 0.12 -2.66
N MET A 86 2.96 0.48 -2.57
CA MET A 86 3.63 1.22 -3.62
C MET A 86 5.08 0.76 -3.71
N THR A 87 5.52 0.43 -4.93
CA THR A 87 6.91 0.05 -5.13
C THR A 87 7.49 0.91 -6.24
N VAL A 88 8.79 1.14 -6.17
CA VAL A 88 9.53 1.83 -7.22
C VAL A 88 10.50 0.83 -7.79
N SER A 89 10.35 0.51 -9.09
CA SER A 89 11.15 -0.50 -9.73
C SER A 89 12.02 0.12 -10.81
N TYR A 90 13.27 -0.29 -10.82
CA TYR A 90 14.21 0.14 -11.86
C TYR A 90 14.19 -0.92 -12.93
N THR A 91 13.57 -0.64 -14.07
CA THR A 91 13.38 -1.65 -15.10
C THR A 91 14.55 -1.76 -16.04
N HIS A 92 15.39 -0.74 -16.13
CA HIS A 92 16.64 -0.85 -16.86
C HIS A 92 17.55 0.27 -16.43
N LEU A 93 18.81 0.15 -16.81
CA LEU A 93 19.81 1.02 -16.27
C LEU A 93 20.53 1.83 -17.32
N THR A 94 19.92 1.98 -18.49
CA THR A 94 20.59 2.72 -19.55
C THR A 94 20.51 4.20 -19.36
N LEU A 95 19.55 4.69 -18.60
CA LEU A 95 19.45 6.10 -18.40
C LEU A 95 20.40 6.52 -17.36
N PRO A 96 21.06 7.57 -17.61
CA PRO A 96 21.91 8.10 -16.57
C PRO A 96 21.06 8.72 -15.54
N THR A 97 20.14 8.42 -15.41
CA THR A 97 19.31 9.01 -14.58
C THR A 97 19.58 9.02 -13.27
N LYS A 98 19.55 9.30 -13.13
CA LYS A 98 19.61 9.36 -12.26
C LYS A 98 18.85 9.05 -11.50
N ASP A 99 18.52 8.82 -11.25
CA ASP A 99 17.79 8.55 -10.66
C ASP A 99 17.74 7.91 -9.95
N SER A 100 17.90 7.88 -9.73
CA SER A 100 17.72 7.31 -9.21
C SER A 100 17.50 7.00 -8.12
N VAL A 101 17.34 7.01 -7.46
CA VAL A 101 17.07 6.73 -6.34
C VAL A 101 16.99 6.31 -5.80
#